data_cfc06a4746cbff71bb3549ae3cf9f9d4
#
_entry.id   cfc06a4746cbff71bb3549ae3cf9f9d4
#
_cell.length_a   1.000
_cell.length_b   1.000
_cell.length_c   1.000
_cell.angle_alpha   90.00
_cell.angle_beta   90.00
_cell.angle_gamma   90.00
#
_symmetry.space_group_name_H-M   'P 1'
#
loop_
_entity.id
_entity.type
_entity.pdbx_description
1 polymer ?
#
loop_
_entity_poly.entity_id
_entity_poly.type
_entity_poly.pdbx_seq_one_letter_code
_entity_poly.pdbx_strand_id
1 'polypeptide(L)'
;VAQMLEFGASITKVSKTLAMDKKDVKAQAAVGKAEAARAALDAGQLDLAHAAVVAEFEEAGDTEAVEKLLTTRYYDFDHVAERLRGLREEREAYALAAAPFEEKGFTILPHDHISFGEEVPSPSDLVTADGDEVTQEMIDAAPQFWAVFLGLNDAFFDKATGERVDYDDVDWDTEDDDSAVPDEGLRHANTVDYRPEYLPEYWCIDQEGAGLEPHPIIDAPDGSGNGHVEAVRAVREQEAKDKQERRRVRELNKQAEAATTVRREFLRTTLLARKTPPKTAAAYVATTLARDPGLISEYKAAESLGELLGFKGYYPARELAEQVAKASEARAQVLLLALVIAAQESRMVKDAWRSKPKNADQYLSFLMEQGYTLAAVEEIITGQLTFDEVAID
;
A
#
# COMPACT_ATOMS: atom_id res chain seq x y z
N VAL A 1 28.57 6.84 21.07
CA VAL A 1 27.19 7.34 21.22
C VAL A 1 26.43 6.52 22.24
N ALA A 2 26.29 5.20 22.03
CA ALA A 2 25.51 4.32 22.92
C ALA A 2 25.91 4.46 24.39
N GLN A 3 27.20 4.34 24.72
CA GLN A 3 27.70 4.50 26.08
C GLN A 3 27.35 5.84 26.73
N MET A 4 27.41 6.95 25.95
CA MET A 4 27.04 8.26 26.49
C MET A 4 25.57 8.37 26.83
N LEU A 5 24.70 7.71 26.05
CA LEU A 5 23.27 7.66 26.29
C LEU A 5 22.92 6.74 27.48
N GLU A 6 23.62 5.61 27.62
CA GLU A 6 23.51 4.71 28.79
C GLU A 6 23.91 5.42 30.09
N PHE A 7 24.89 6.33 30.04
CA PHE A 7 25.27 7.18 31.19
C PHE A 7 24.33 8.39 31.36
N GLY A 8 23.15 8.41 30.71
CA GLY A 8 22.11 9.43 30.94
C GLY A 8 22.34 10.75 30.16
N ALA A 9 23.24 10.80 29.18
CA ALA A 9 23.39 11.97 28.35
C ALA A 9 22.20 12.09 27.39
N SER A 10 21.61 13.28 27.24
CA SER A 10 20.57 13.49 26.25
C SER A 10 21.10 13.50 24.81
N ILE A 11 20.27 13.11 23.82
CA ILE A 11 20.61 13.15 22.40
C ILE A 11 21.17 14.52 21.99
N THR A 12 20.59 15.62 22.49
CA THR A 12 21.06 16.97 22.22
C THR A 12 22.46 17.24 22.79
N LYS A 13 22.78 16.67 23.97
CA LYS A 13 24.12 16.81 24.58
C LYS A 13 25.15 16.01 23.82
N VAL A 14 24.80 14.77 23.41
CA VAL A 14 25.68 13.92 22.61
C VAL A 14 25.95 14.53 21.24
N SER A 15 24.92 15.02 20.55
CA SER A 15 25.01 15.72 19.27
C SER A 15 26.00 16.91 19.33
N LYS A 16 25.87 17.76 20.35
CA LYS A 16 26.78 18.89 20.57
C LYS A 16 28.22 18.46 20.90
N THR A 17 28.37 17.42 21.74
CA THR A 17 29.69 16.97 22.20
C THR A 17 30.49 16.31 21.11
N LEU A 18 29.81 15.55 20.22
CA LEU A 18 30.46 14.82 19.12
C LEU A 18 30.42 15.57 17.79
N ALA A 19 29.82 16.79 17.76
CA ALA A 19 29.59 17.57 16.54
C ALA A 19 28.87 16.76 15.44
N MET A 20 27.90 15.93 15.85
CA MET A 20 27.09 15.07 14.98
C MET A 20 25.65 15.58 14.89
N ASP A 21 24.99 15.31 13.78
CA ASP A 21 23.57 15.59 13.64
C ASP A 21 22.73 14.73 14.62
N LYS A 22 21.64 15.28 15.12
CA LYS A 22 20.75 14.54 16.04
C LYS A 22 20.17 13.28 15.40
N LYS A 23 19.97 13.29 14.07
CA LYS A 23 19.51 12.13 13.30
C LYS A 23 20.53 11.00 13.40
N ASP A 24 21.81 11.30 13.17
CA ASP A 24 22.90 10.33 13.23
C ASP A 24 23.12 9.80 14.65
N VAL A 25 22.96 10.67 15.67
CA VAL A 25 23.03 10.23 17.07
C VAL A 25 21.90 9.23 17.41
N LYS A 26 20.67 9.47 16.90
CA LYS A 26 19.55 8.53 17.06
C LYS A 26 19.81 7.22 16.33
N ALA A 27 20.26 7.29 15.09
CA ALA A 27 20.62 6.12 14.29
C ALA A 27 21.67 5.26 14.97
N GLN A 28 22.79 5.86 15.41
CA GLN A 28 23.83 5.14 16.15
C GLN A 28 23.35 4.57 17.48
N ALA A 29 22.40 5.23 18.16
CA ALA A 29 21.82 4.73 19.39
C ALA A 29 20.96 3.50 19.15
N ALA A 30 20.16 3.48 18.09
CA ALA A 30 19.33 2.33 17.68
C ALA A 30 20.22 1.14 17.28
N VAL A 31 21.16 1.37 16.35
CA VAL A 31 22.11 0.34 15.89
C VAL A 31 22.95 -0.24 17.04
N GLY A 32 23.33 0.61 18.00
CA GLY A 32 24.12 0.14 19.16
C GLY A 32 23.39 -0.87 20.06
N LYS A 33 22.06 -0.91 20.02
CA LYS A 33 21.20 -1.84 20.79
C LYS A 33 20.85 -3.10 20.00
N ALA A 34 20.87 -3.02 18.68
CA ALA A 34 20.48 -4.05 17.74
C ALA A 34 21.70 -4.86 17.29
N GLU A 35 21.66 -6.17 17.50
CA GLU A 35 22.83 -7.04 17.26
C GLU A 35 23.08 -7.24 15.76
N ALA A 36 22.04 -7.58 15.00
CA ALA A 36 22.14 -7.83 13.57
C ALA A 36 22.49 -6.54 12.79
N ALA A 37 21.85 -5.42 13.13
CA ALA A 37 22.13 -4.13 12.53
C ALA A 37 23.58 -3.69 12.79
N ARG A 38 24.09 -3.87 14.01
CA ARG A 38 25.47 -3.53 14.38
C ARG A 38 26.47 -4.42 13.64
N ALA A 39 26.22 -5.74 13.58
CA ALA A 39 27.10 -6.67 12.88
C ALA A 39 27.22 -6.32 11.38
N ALA A 40 26.11 -5.98 10.72
CA ALA A 40 26.08 -5.59 9.32
C ALA A 40 26.81 -4.25 9.07
N LEU A 41 26.68 -3.28 9.97
CA LEU A 41 27.42 -2.00 9.91
C LEU A 41 28.92 -2.21 10.11
N ASP A 42 29.31 -2.98 11.13
CA ASP A 42 30.72 -3.26 11.44
C ASP A 42 31.42 -4.06 10.33
N ALA A 43 30.68 -4.94 9.64
CA ALA A 43 31.15 -5.67 8.47
C ALA A 43 31.25 -4.79 7.20
N GLY A 44 30.73 -3.57 7.22
CA GLY A 44 30.66 -2.68 6.05
C GLY A 44 29.65 -3.12 5.00
N GLN A 45 28.71 -4.00 5.38
CA GLN A 45 27.62 -4.47 4.52
C GLN A 45 26.56 -3.38 4.32
N LEU A 46 26.26 -2.62 5.39
CA LEU A 46 25.31 -1.53 5.40
C LEU A 46 25.98 -0.24 5.85
N ASP A 47 25.50 0.90 5.37
CA ASP A 47 25.81 2.20 5.97
C ASP A 47 24.98 2.43 7.24
N LEU A 48 25.25 3.54 7.93
CA LEU A 48 24.54 3.85 9.19
C LEU A 48 23.03 4.05 9.01
N ALA A 49 22.60 4.60 7.88
CA ALA A 49 21.19 4.85 7.62
C ALA A 49 20.43 3.55 7.43
N HIS A 50 20.94 2.64 6.60
CA HIS A 50 20.35 1.31 6.38
C HIS A 50 20.45 0.43 7.62
N ALA A 51 21.57 0.46 8.36
CA ALA A 51 21.69 -0.25 9.62
C ALA A 51 20.66 0.23 10.67
N ALA A 52 20.32 1.53 10.68
CA ALA A 52 19.27 2.05 11.57
C ALA A 52 17.86 1.53 11.20
N VAL A 53 17.60 1.31 9.91
CA VAL A 53 16.36 0.68 9.45
C VAL A 53 16.31 -0.79 9.88
N VAL A 54 17.40 -1.55 9.73
CA VAL A 54 17.45 -2.94 10.25
C VAL A 54 17.21 -2.96 11.76
N ALA A 55 17.81 -2.01 12.51
CA ALA A 55 17.59 -1.91 13.95
C ALA A 55 16.13 -1.62 14.33
N GLU A 56 15.38 -0.88 13.51
CA GLU A 56 13.95 -0.64 13.67
C GLU A 56 13.16 -1.95 13.65
N PHE A 57 13.43 -2.83 12.67
CA PHE A 57 12.77 -4.12 12.55
C PHE A 57 13.21 -5.11 13.63
N GLU A 58 14.49 -5.08 14.01
CA GLU A 58 15.01 -5.90 15.11
C GLU A 58 14.37 -5.51 16.46
N GLU A 59 14.18 -4.21 16.73
CA GLU A 59 13.48 -3.71 17.92
C GLU A 59 12.00 -4.14 17.93
N ALA A 60 11.37 -4.20 16.77
CA ALA A 60 10.00 -4.71 16.61
C ALA A 60 9.89 -6.25 16.70
N GLY A 61 11.02 -6.97 16.74
CA GLY A 61 11.05 -8.43 16.77
C GLY A 61 10.72 -9.09 15.42
N ASP A 62 10.70 -8.36 14.32
CA ASP A 62 10.41 -8.86 12.98
C ASP A 62 11.68 -9.47 12.34
N THR A 63 11.97 -10.71 12.75
CA THR A 63 13.18 -11.43 12.31
C THR A 63 13.18 -11.73 10.81
N GLU A 64 12.02 -11.97 10.21
CA GLU A 64 11.87 -12.22 8.78
C GLU A 64 12.22 -10.96 7.97
N ALA A 65 11.72 -9.80 8.38
CA ALA A 65 12.07 -8.53 7.76
C ALA A 65 13.57 -8.22 7.90
N VAL A 66 14.17 -8.51 9.05
CA VAL A 66 15.62 -8.36 9.27
C VAL A 66 16.42 -9.22 8.28
N GLU A 67 16.09 -10.51 8.14
CA GLU A 67 16.77 -11.42 7.19
C GLU A 67 16.60 -10.94 5.74
N LYS A 68 15.40 -10.51 5.37
CA LYS A 68 15.10 -9.98 4.04
C LYS A 68 15.95 -8.76 3.74
N LEU A 69 16.03 -7.78 4.65
CA LEU A 69 16.81 -6.57 4.50
C LEU A 69 18.33 -6.85 4.39
N LEU A 70 18.86 -7.76 5.20
CA LEU A 70 20.26 -8.15 5.16
C LEU A 70 20.66 -8.85 3.87
N THR A 71 19.73 -9.47 3.15
CA THR A 71 19.95 -10.12 1.86
C THR A 71 19.59 -9.25 0.66
N THR A 72 18.94 -8.11 0.89
CA THR A 72 18.51 -7.18 -0.17
C THR A 72 19.70 -6.44 -0.76
N ARG A 73 19.68 -6.21 -2.08
CA ARG A 73 20.68 -5.39 -2.75
C ARG A 73 20.62 -3.95 -2.27
N TYR A 74 21.75 -3.30 -2.18
CA TYR A 74 21.87 -1.92 -1.70
C TYR A 74 20.88 -0.95 -2.38
N TYR A 75 20.71 -1.07 -3.70
CA TYR A 75 19.86 -0.17 -4.48
C TYR A 75 18.36 -0.39 -4.29
N ASP A 76 17.97 -1.58 -3.87
CA ASP A 76 16.56 -1.96 -3.64
C ASP A 76 16.16 -1.79 -2.17
N PHE A 77 17.13 -1.50 -1.30
CA PHE A 77 16.95 -1.53 0.14
C PHE A 77 15.80 -0.63 0.64
N ASP A 78 15.78 0.62 0.20
CA ASP A 78 14.75 1.58 0.66
C ASP A 78 13.33 1.15 0.24
N HIS A 79 13.16 0.61 -0.97
CA HIS A 79 11.88 0.12 -1.46
C HIS A 79 11.42 -1.13 -0.68
N VAL A 80 12.34 -2.05 -0.41
CA VAL A 80 12.05 -3.25 0.37
C VAL A 80 11.70 -2.87 1.82
N ALA A 81 12.46 -1.95 2.43
CA ALA A 81 12.21 -1.49 3.78
C ALA A 81 10.82 -0.84 3.93
N GLU A 82 10.45 0.05 2.98
CA GLU A 82 9.14 0.71 3.03
C GLU A 82 8.00 -0.28 2.83
N ARG A 83 8.17 -1.24 1.93
CA ARG A 83 7.21 -2.33 1.75
C ARG A 83 7.05 -3.18 3.02
N LEU A 84 8.15 -3.55 3.68
CA LEU A 84 8.11 -4.31 4.94
C LEU A 84 7.40 -3.54 6.07
N ARG A 85 7.53 -2.20 6.11
CA ARG A 85 6.74 -1.36 7.02
C ARG A 85 5.24 -1.47 6.74
N GLY A 86 4.85 -1.34 5.48
CA GLY A 86 3.46 -1.52 5.07
C GLY A 86 2.90 -2.89 5.44
N LEU A 87 3.65 -3.97 5.18
CA LEU A 87 3.26 -5.34 5.56
C LEU A 87 3.14 -5.53 7.07
N ARG A 88 3.97 -4.85 7.87
CA ARG A 88 3.84 -4.88 9.33
C ARG A 88 2.56 -4.19 9.78
N GLU A 89 2.29 -3.00 9.27
CA GLU A 89 1.06 -2.25 9.57
C GLU A 89 -0.20 -3.05 9.19
N GLU A 90 -0.16 -3.76 8.06
CA GLU A 90 -1.26 -4.65 7.66
C GLU A 90 -1.44 -5.84 8.58
N ARG A 91 -0.35 -6.51 8.96
CA ARG A 91 -0.41 -7.61 9.93
C ARG A 91 -0.99 -7.16 11.26
N GLU A 92 -0.60 -5.98 11.75
CA GLU A 92 -1.14 -5.39 12.97
C GLU A 92 -2.63 -5.05 12.84
N ALA A 93 -3.04 -4.44 11.72
CA ALA A 93 -4.44 -4.14 11.44
C ALA A 93 -5.30 -5.40 11.29
N TYR A 94 -4.77 -6.43 10.60
CA TYR A 94 -5.41 -7.74 10.49
C TYR A 94 -5.59 -8.41 11.85
N ALA A 95 -4.55 -8.45 12.67
CA ALA A 95 -4.61 -9.03 14.01
C ALA A 95 -5.63 -8.33 14.90
N LEU A 96 -5.71 -6.99 14.81
CA LEU A 96 -6.72 -6.21 15.53
C LEU A 96 -8.15 -6.56 15.08
N ALA A 97 -8.36 -6.71 13.78
CA ALA A 97 -9.66 -7.09 13.21
C ALA A 97 -10.02 -8.56 13.52
N ALA A 98 -9.03 -9.44 13.64
CA ALA A 98 -9.22 -10.87 13.94
C ALA A 98 -9.52 -11.14 15.43
N ALA A 99 -9.07 -10.30 16.34
CA ALA A 99 -9.18 -10.51 17.78
C ALA A 99 -10.63 -10.85 18.26
N PRO A 100 -11.71 -10.18 17.80
CA PRO A 100 -13.07 -10.52 18.20
C PRO A 100 -13.53 -11.93 17.77
N PHE A 101 -12.99 -12.45 16.68
CA PHE A 101 -13.27 -13.79 16.19
C PHE A 101 -12.48 -14.85 16.97
N GLU A 102 -11.22 -14.55 17.30
CA GLU A 102 -10.39 -15.40 18.15
C GLU A 102 -11.00 -15.55 19.55
N GLU A 103 -11.49 -14.44 20.15
CA GLU A 103 -12.19 -14.45 21.44
C GLU A 103 -13.48 -15.29 21.42
N LYS A 104 -14.16 -15.39 20.28
CA LYS A 104 -15.33 -16.26 20.09
C LYS A 104 -14.95 -17.73 19.89
N GLY A 105 -13.68 -18.06 19.64
CA GLY A 105 -13.18 -19.43 19.46
C GLY A 105 -13.08 -19.89 18.02
N PHE A 106 -13.12 -19.00 17.03
CA PHE A 106 -12.84 -19.32 15.65
C PHE A 106 -11.33 -19.59 15.43
N THR A 107 -11.02 -20.44 14.45
CA THR A 107 -9.65 -20.58 13.95
C THR A 107 -9.34 -19.45 12.99
N ILE A 108 -8.38 -18.58 13.33
CA ILE A 108 -8.01 -17.45 12.49
C ILE A 108 -7.00 -17.90 11.43
N LEU A 109 -7.29 -17.61 10.17
CA LEU A 109 -6.37 -17.87 9.06
C LEU A 109 -5.35 -16.74 8.95
N PRO A 110 -4.12 -17.00 8.47
CA PRO A 110 -3.11 -15.97 8.25
C PRO A 110 -3.60 -14.90 7.26
N HIS A 111 -3.12 -13.66 7.39
CA HIS A 111 -3.49 -12.54 6.52
C HIS A 111 -3.12 -12.76 5.04
N ASP A 112 -2.13 -13.60 4.77
CA ASP A 112 -1.66 -14.00 3.45
C ASP A 112 -2.32 -15.28 2.92
N HIS A 113 -3.32 -15.82 3.66
CA HIS A 113 -4.06 -17.00 3.23
C HIS A 113 -4.72 -16.79 1.86
N ILE A 114 -4.44 -17.67 0.91
CA ILE A 114 -4.91 -17.52 -0.47
C ILE A 114 -6.24 -18.24 -0.70
N SER A 115 -6.33 -19.49 -0.31
CA SER A 115 -7.51 -20.34 -0.45
C SER A 115 -7.24 -21.72 0.16
N PHE A 116 -8.27 -22.37 0.68
CA PHE A 116 -8.22 -23.81 1.02
C PHE A 116 -8.33 -24.74 -0.20
N GLY A 117 -8.55 -24.18 -1.40
CA GLY A 117 -8.92 -25.00 -2.56
C GLY A 117 -10.35 -25.56 -2.43
N GLU A 118 -10.61 -26.65 -3.15
CA GLU A 118 -11.91 -27.35 -3.10
C GLU A 118 -12.07 -28.25 -1.86
N GLU A 119 -11.01 -28.41 -1.05
CA GLU A 119 -10.99 -29.38 0.05
C GLU A 119 -11.69 -28.89 1.32
N VAL A 120 -11.81 -27.60 1.52
CA VAL A 120 -12.48 -27.02 2.70
C VAL A 120 -13.65 -26.14 2.24
N PRO A 121 -14.91 -26.58 2.50
CA PRO A 121 -16.08 -25.92 1.95
C PRO A 121 -16.40 -24.61 2.68
N SER A 122 -16.99 -23.69 1.92
CA SER A 122 -17.62 -22.48 2.43
C SER A 122 -19.04 -22.79 2.95
N PRO A 123 -19.71 -21.89 3.69
CA PRO A 123 -21.07 -22.10 4.15
C PRO A 123 -22.06 -22.41 3.03
N SER A 124 -21.87 -21.81 1.85
CA SER A 124 -22.76 -22.02 0.68
C SER A 124 -22.59 -23.41 0.03
N ASP A 125 -21.54 -24.16 0.39
CA ASP A 125 -21.29 -25.51 -0.09
C ASP A 125 -21.92 -26.57 0.78
N LEU A 126 -22.55 -26.19 1.89
CA LEU A 126 -23.05 -27.06 2.93
C LEU A 126 -24.52 -26.83 3.23
N VAL A 127 -25.16 -27.89 3.71
CA VAL A 127 -26.51 -27.88 4.24
C VAL A 127 -26.56 -28.63 5.58
N THR A 128 -27.61 -28.40 6.36
CA THR A 128 -27.92 -29.22 7.54
C THR A 128 -28.41 -30.60 7.11
N ALA A 129 -28.51 -31.54 8.04
CA ALA A 129 -29.11 -32.86 7.80
C ALA A 129 -30.58 -32.77 7.33
N ASP A 130 -31.27 -31.69 7.61
CA ASP A 130 -32.64 -31.42 7.16
C ASP A 130 -32.71 -30.75 5.79
N GLY A 131 -31.54 -30.40 5.20
CA GLY A 131 -31.40 -29.76 3.89
C GLY A 131 -31.51 -28.23 3.93
N ASP A 132 -31.46 -27.62 5.11
CA ASP A 132 -31.50 -26.16 5.26
C ASP A 132 -30.13 -25.54 5.02
N GLU A 133 -30.08 -24.31 4.51
CA GLU A 133 -28.85 -23.54 4.32
C GLU A 133 -28.16 -23.20 5.64
N VAL A 134 -26.83 -23.11 5.61
CA VAL A 134 -26.02 -22.74 6.78
C VAL A 134 -26.15 -21.22 7.01
N THR A 135 -26.65 -20.86 8.19
CA THR A 135 -26.85 -19.46 8.58
C THR A 135 -25.67 -18.93 9.42
N GLN A 136 -25.52 -17.61 9.47
CA GLN A 136 -24.53 -16.95 10.33
C GLN A 136 -24.75 -17.29 11.83
N GLU A 137 -25.99 -17.45 12.26
CA GLU A 137 -26.31 -17.84 13.65
C GLU A 137 -25.76 -19.23 13.99
N MET A 138 -25.82 -20.17 13.04
CA MET A 138 -25.26 -21.52 13.22
C MET A 138 -23.74 -21.48 13.30
N ILE A 139 -23.09 -20.67 12.48
CA ILE A 139 -21.63 -20.46 12.49
C ILE A 139 -21.21 -19.88 13.85
N ASP A 140 -21.88 -18.83 14.29
CA ASP A 140 -21.58 -18.14 15.56
C ASP A 140 -21.88 -19.02 16.79
N ALA A 141 -22.78 -19.99 16.68
CA ALA A 141 -23.09 -20.92 17.77
C ALA A 141 -22.07 -22.04 17.94
N ALA A 142 -21.28 -22.35 16.90
CA ALA A 142 -20.31 -23.43 16.91
C ALA A 142 -18.97 -23.05 16.25
N PRO A 143 -18.30 -21.99 16.73
CA PRO A 143 -17.13 -21.37 16.10
C PRO A 143 -15.93 -22.33 15.97
N GLN A 144 -15.84 -23.35 16.83
CA GLN A 144 -14.74 -24.33 16.82
C GLN A 144 -14.66 -25.17 15.53
N PHE A 145 -15.75 -25.24 14.75
CA PHE A 145 -15.78 -25.97 13.48
C PHE A 145 -15.46 -25.10 12.26
N TRP A 146 -15.18 -23.82 12.50
CA TRP A 146 -14.98 -22.85 11.45
C TRP A 146 -13.63 -22.15 11.53
N ALA A 147 -13.02 -21.96 10.37
CA ALA A 147 -11.92 -21.03 10.20
C ALA A 147 -12.42 -19.72 9.59
N VAL A 148 -11.82 -18.60 9.98
CA VAL A 148 -12.16 -17.27 9.51
C VAL A 148 -10.94 -16.64 8.84
N PHE A 149 -11.13 -16.18 7.62
CA PHE A 149 -10.23 -15.26 6.94
C PHE A 149 -10.90 -13.88 6.90
N LEU A 150 -10.12 -12.84 7.16
CA LEU A 150 -10.61 -11.47 7.09
C LEU A 150 -10.16 -10.82 5.78
N GLY A 151 -11.03 -10.82 4.79
CA GLY A 151 -10.78 -10.17 3.51
C GLY A 151 -10.90 -8.65 3.64
N LEU A 152 -9.86 -7.90 3.20
CA LEU A 152 -9.98 -6.46 3.10
C LEU A 152 -10.82 -6.11 1.87
N ASN A 153 -12.02 -5.58 2.09
CA ASN A 153 -12.98 -5.22 1.06
C ASN A 153 -13.40 -3.76 1.20
N ASP A 154 -13.82 -3.15 0.11
CA ASP A 154 -14.40 -1.81 0.16
C ASP A 154 -15.82 -1.92 0.77
N ALA A 155 -16.02 -1.25 1.88
CA ALA A 155 -17.32 -1.11 2.53
C ALA A 155 -17.83 0.33 2.34
N PHE A 156 -19.12 0.46 2.08
CA PHE A 156 -19.76 1.72 1.78
C PHE A 156 -20.54 2.23 2.98
N PHE A 157 -20.46 3.53 3.23
CA PHE A 157 -21.06 4.19 4.38
C PHE A 157 -21.79 5.45 3.96
N ASP A 158 -22.96 5.68 4.50
CA ASP A 158 -23.69 6.94 4.33
C ASP A 158 -22.89 8.09 4.97
N LYS A 159 -22.57 9.12 4.21
CA LYS A 159 -21.77 10.27 4.67
C LYS A 159 -22.43 11.06 5.81
N ALA A 160 -23.75 11.04 5.91
CA ALA A 160 -24.49 11.81 6.91
C ALA A 160 -24.68 11.04 8.21
N THR A 161 -24.96 9.73 8.14
CA THR A 161 -25.26 8.89 9.30
C THR A 161 -24.07 8.04 9.76
N GLY A 162 -23.12 7.74 8.85
CA GLY A 162 -22.04 6.79 9.08
C GLY A 162 -22.49 5.33 9.12
N GLU A 163 -23.75 5.05 8.76
CA GLU A 163 -24.28 3.70 8.67
C GLU A 163 -23.79 3.00 7.41
N ARG A 164 -23.64 1.68 7.49
CA ARG A 164 -23.25 0.86 6.35
C ARG A 164 -24.36 0.86 5.28
N VAL A 165 -23.95 0.89 4.03
CA VAL A 165 -24.80 0.89 2.84
C VAL A 165 -24.41 -0.30 1.97
N ASP A 166 -25.40 -1.03 1.45
CA ASP A 166 -25.14 -2.05 0.46
C ASP A 166 -24.79 -1.43 -0.89
N TYR A 167 -23.90 -2.09 -1.63
CA TYR A 167 -23.47 -1.66 -2.97
C TYR A 167 -24.65 -1.51 -3.92
N ASP A 168 -25.62 -2.44 -3.82
CA ASP A 168 -26.81 -2.50 -4.67
C ASP A 168 -27.84 -1.42 -4.33
N ASP A 169 -27.73 -0.74 -3.19
CA ASP A 169 -28.58 0.38 -2.79
C ASP A 169 -28.11 1.74 -3.37
N VAL A 170 -27.04 1.74 -4.17
CA VAL A 170 -26.42 2.95 -4.71
C VAL A 170 -26.50 2.97 -6.22
N ASP A 171 -26.96 4.08 -6.78
CA ASP A 171 -26.93 4.34 -8.21
C ASP A 171 -25.55 4.90 -8.60
N TRP A 172 -24.65 4.00 -9.01
CA TRP A 172 -23.27 4.33 -9.40
C TRP A 172 -23.16 5.12 -10.69
N ASP A 173 -24.20 5.13 -11.54
CA ASP A 173 -24.23 5.96 -12.74
C ASP A 173 -24.29 7.46 -12.42
N THR A 174 -24.57 7.80 -11.16
CA THR A 174 -24.59 9.19 -10.64
C THR A 174 -23.23 9.64 -10.07
N GLU A 175 -22.16 8.81 -10.09
CA GLU A 175 -20.87 9.11 -9.43
C GLU A 175 -20.19 10.37 -9.99
N ASP A 176 -20.25 10.59 -11.29
CA ASP A 176 -19.60 11.69 -11.99
C ASP A 176 -20.51 12.93 -12.22
N ASP A 177 -21.78 12.88 -11.79
CA ASP A 177 -22.75 13.98 -11.99
C ASP A 177 -23.57 14.25 -10.73
N ASP A 178 -23.13 15.23 -9.93
CA ASP A 178 -23.81 15.67 -8.70
C ASP A 178 -25.27 16.13 -8.92
N SER A 179 -25.67 16.40 -10.16
CA SER A 179 -27.01 16.82 -10.53
C SER A 179 -27.91 15.69 -11.04
N ALA A 180 -27.34 14.51 -11.22
CA ALA A 180 -28.10 13.32 -11.66
C ALA A 180 -29.16 12.94 -10.61
N VAL A 181 -30.28 12.42 -11.08
CA VAL A 181 -31.34 11.93 -10.22
C VAL A 181 -31.22 10.41 -10.18
N PRO A 182 -30.94 9.82 -9.01
CA PRO A 182 -30.81 8.36 -8.90
C PRO A 182 -32.12 7.66 -9.25
N ASP A 183 -32.01 6.40 -9.68
CA ASP A 183 -33.15 5.54 -9.97
C ASP A 183 -34.01 5.33 -8.72
N GLU A 184 -35.31 4.98 -8.94
CA GLU A 184 -36.28 4.84 -7.87
C GLU A 184 -35.86 3.75 -6.85
N GLY A 185 -35.67 4.16 -5.61
CA GLY A 185 -35.25 3.28 -4.51
C GLY A 185 -33.73 3.25 -4.27
N LEU A 186 -32.93 3.81 -5.17
CA LEU A 186 -31.49 3.92 -5.00
C LEU A 186 -31.09 5.29 -4.46
N ARG A 187 -29.92 5.36 -3.84
CA ARG A 187 -29.32 6.60 -3.36
C ARG A 187 -28.24 7.10 -4.31
N HIS A 188 -28.05 8.39 -4.37
CA HIS A 188 -27.01 9.01 -5.19
C HIS A 188 -25.61 8.63 -4.68
N ALA A 189 -24.68 8.29 -5.59
CA ALA A 189 -23.33 7.85 -5.25
C ALA A 189 -22.55 8.89 -4.42
N ASN A 190 -22.77 10.20 -4.63
CA ASN A 190 -22.10 11.23 -3.84
C ASN A 190 -22.53 11.29 -2.36
N THR A 191 -23.59 10.59 -1.96
CA THR A 191 -24.03 10.48 -0.55
C THR A 191 -23.29 9.39 0.21
N VAL A 192 -22.49 8.58 -0.48
CA VAL A 192 -21.78 7.43 0.06
C VAL A 192 -20.29 7.71 0.10
N ASP A 193 -19.63 7.28 1.17
CA ASP A 193 -18.18 7.23 1.32
C ASP A 193 -17.74 5.77 1.37
N TYR A 194 -16.59 5.43 0.80
CA TYR A 194 -16.06 4.08 0.89
C TYR A 194 -14.83 4.04 1.80
N ARG A 195 -14.72 2.96 2.56
CA ARG A 195 -13.55 2.70 3.41
C ARG A 195 -13.20 1.23 3.32
N PRO A 196 -11.91 0.89 3.27
CA PRO A 196 -11.51 -0.51 3.38
C PRO A 196 -11.88 -1.05 4.77
N GLU A 197 -12.55 -2.19 4.81
CA GLU A 197 -12.97 -2.88 6.02
C GLU A 197 -12.61 -4.36 5.92
N TYR A 198 -12.17 -4.95 7.03
CA TYR A 198 -11.95 -6.40 7.12
C TYR A 198 -13.27 -7.12 7.31
N LEU A 199 -13.68 -7.92 6.31
CA LEU A 199 -14.91 -8.71 6.33
C LEU A 199 -14.59 -10.20 6.51
N PRO A 200 -15.35 -10.92 7.36
CA PRO A 200 -15.10 -12.32 7.60
C PRO A 200 -15.56 -13.18 6.41
N GLU A 201 -14.72 -14.10 6.01
CA GLU A 201 -15.02 -15.22 5.13
C GLU A 201 -14.87 -16.50 5.95
N TYR A 202 -15.89 -17.38 5.92
CA TYR A 202 -15.92 -18.57 6.75
C TYR A 202 -15.64 -19.83 5.94
N TRP A 203 -14.97 -20.78 6.57
CA TRP A 203 -14.61 -22.07 6.01
C TRP A 203 -14.87 -23.17 7.03
N CYS A 204 -15.61 -24.22 6.67
CA CYS A 204 -15.90 -25.33 7.57
C CYS A 204 -14.71 -26.29 7.62
N ILE A 205 -13.98 -26.30 8.73
CA ILE A 205 -12.80 -27.15 8.93
C ILE A 205 -13.13 -28.52 9.55
N ASP A 206 -14.34 -28.71 10.06
CA ASP A 206 -14.85 -29.99 10.59
C ASP A 206 -16.35 -30.13 10.29
N GLN A 207 -16.66 -30.67 9.12
CA GLN A 207 -18.04 -30.85 8.65
C GLN A 207 -18.80 -31.90 9.50
N GLU A 208 -18.12 -33.00 9.87
CA GLU A 208 -18.72 -34.07 10.65
C GLU A 208 -19.07 -33.57 12.06
N GLY A 209 -18.14 -32.85 12.70
CA GLY A 209 -18.37 -32.22 14.00
C GLY A 209 -19.48 -31.19 13.99
N ALA A 210 -19.61 -30.43 12.90
CA ALA A 210 -20.67 -29.44 12.69
C ALA A 210 -22.02 -30.07 12.34
N GLY A 211 -22.07 -31.34 11.98
CA GLY A 211 -23.30 -32.04 11.53
C GLY A 211 -23.83 -31.52 10.20
N LEU A 212 -22.92 -31.10 9.31
CA LEU A 212 -23.23 -30.54 8.01
C LEU A 212 -22.93 -31.54 6.89
N GLU A 213 -23.70 -31.50 5.83
CA GLU A 213 -23.58 -32.33 4.64
C GLU A 213 -23.27 -31.46 3.42
N PRO A 214 -22.57 -31.99 2.39
CA PRO A 214 -22.38 -31.27 1.14
C PRO A 214 -23.72 -30.90 0.50
N HIS A 215 -23.82 -29.73 -0.07
CA HIS A 215 -25.03 -29.28 -0.73
C HIS A 215 -25.38 -30.23 -1.91
N PRO A 216 -26.58 -30.80 -1.99
CA PRO A 216 -26.95 -31.86 -2.93
C PRO A 216 -26.82 -31.49 -4.42
N ILE A 217 -26.72 -30.20 -4.73
CA ILE A 217 -26.46 -29.72 -6.11
C ILE A 217 -25.01 -29.99 -6.53
N ILE A 218 -24.10 -30.18 -5.57
CA ILE A 218 -22.66 -30.39 -5.82
C ILE A 218 -22.36 -31.89 -6.03
N ASP A 219 -23.10 -32.77 -5.39
CA ASP A 219 -22.84 -34.21 -5.35
C ASP A 219 -23.84 -35.08 -6.18
N ALA A 220 -24.60 -34.52 -7.09
CA ALA A 220 -25.57 -35.29 -7.90
C ALA A 220 -24.86 -36.28 -8.84
N PRO A 221 -24.88 -37.61 -8.58
CA PRO A 221 -24.15 -38.61 -9.35
C PRO A 221 -24.81 -39.02 -10.67
N ASP A 222 -25.96 -38.45 -11.00
CA ASP A 222 -26.67 -38.77 -12.24
C ASP A 222 -26.60 -37.60 -13.25
N GLY A 223 -26.12 -37.87 -14.43
CA GLY A 223 -25.82 -36.94 -15.50
C GLY A 223 -26.95 -36.01 -15.98
N SER A 224 -28.02 -35.80 -15.20
CA SER A 224 -29.11 -34.87 -15.52
C SER A 224 -28.84 -33.43 -15.02
N GLY A 225 -27.82 -33.25 -14.12
CA GLY A 225 -27.38 -31.97 -13.57
C GLY A 225 -26.13 -31.37 -14.23
N ASN A 226 -25.49 -32.08 -15.17
CA ASN A 226 -24.17 -31.73 -15.71
C ASN A 226 -24.06 -30.26 -16.21
N GLY A 227 -25.08 -29.72 -16.86
CA GLY A 227 -25.03 -28.35 -17.36
C GLY A 227 -25.11 -27.31 -16.27
N HIS A 228 -25.77 -27.58 -15.15
CA HIS A 228 -25.89 -26.65 -14.02
C HIS A 228 -24.64 -26.71 -13.13
N VAL A 229 -24.13 -27.91 -12.84
CA VAL A 229 -22.89 -28.13 -12.11
C VAL A 229 -21.68 -27.53 -12.82
N GLU A 230 -21.58 -27.72 -14.16
CA GLU A 230 -20.56 -27.07 -14.96
C GLU A 230 -20.69 -25.54 -14.99
N ALA A 231 -21.91 -25.01 -15.02
CA ALA A 231 -22.17 -23.58 -14.94
C ALA A 231 -21.75 -22.98 -13.57
N VAL A 232 -22.13 -23.63 -12.47
CA VAL A 232 -21.75 -23.22 -11.10
C VAL A 232 -20.24 -23.31 -10.92
N ARG A 233 -19.61 -24.39 -11.41
CA ARG A 233 -18.16 -24.54 -11.37
C ARG A 233 -17.45 -23.48 -12.19
N ALA A 234 -17.93 -23.17 -13.39
CA ALA A 234 -17.39 -22.11 -14.24
C ALA A 234 -17.52 -20.72 -13.59
N VAL A 235 -18.64 -20.44 -12.93
CA VAL A 235 -18.84 -19.20 -12.16
C VAL A 235 -17.84 -19.10 -11.02
N ARG A 236 -17.68 -20.16 -10.22
CA ARG A 236 -16.71 -20.19 -9.11
C ARG A 236 -15.26 -20.06 -9.59
N GLU A 237 -14.87 -20.75 -10.67
CA GLU A 237 -13.55 -20.60 -11.28
C GLU A 237 -13.31 -19.17 -11.77
N GLN A 238 -14.34 -18.51 -12.29
CA GLN A 238 -14.25 -17.12 -12.72
C GLN A 238 -14.14 -16.20 -11.50
N GLU A 239 -14.96 -16.39 -10.47
CA GLU A 239 -14.89 -15.62 -9.21
C GLU A 239 -13.53 -15.77 -8.52
N ALA A 240 -12.96 -16.99 -8.52
CA ALA A 240 -11.62 -17.23 -7.98
C ALA A 240 -10.53 -16.47 -8.76
N LYS A 241 -10.62 -16.47 -10.11
CA LYS A 241 -9.71 -15.70 -10.97
C LYS A 241 -9.85 -14.20 -10.74
N ASP A 242 -11.08 -13.70 -10.67
CA ASP A 242 -11.36 -12.29 -10.41
C ASP A 242 -10.88 -11.87 -9.03
N LYS A 243 -11.01 -12.74 -8.02
CA LYS A 243 -10.48 -12.52 -6.67
C LYS A 243 -8.95 -12.48 -6.67
N GLN A 244 -8.31 -13.38 -7.41
CA GLN A 244 -6.85 -13.41 -7.55
C GLN A 244 -6.33 -12.15 -8.28
N GLU A 245 -7.01 -11.72 -9.35
CA GLU A 245 -6.65 -10.50 -10.07
C GLU A 245 -6.82 -9.25 -9.19
N ARG A 246 -7.94 -9.13 -8.47
CA ARG A 246 -8.16 -8.04 -7.51
C ARG A 246 -7.09 -8.02 -6.41
N ARG A 247 -6.67 -9.18 -5.89
CA ARG A 247 -5.57 -9.27 -4.94
C ARG A 247 -4.27 -8.75 -5.55
N ARG A 248 -3.95 -9.18 -6.78
CA ARG A 248 -2.77 -8.73 -7.51
C ARG A 248 -2.74 -7.22 -7.71
N VAL A 249 -3.85 -6.64 -8.13
CA VAL A 249 -3.99 -5.18 -8.30
C VAL A 249 -3.77 -4.46 -6.97
N ARG A 250 -4.35 -4.96 -5.88
CA ARG A 250 -4.13 -4.37 -4.54
C ARG A 250 -2.66 -4.38 -4.15
N GLU A 251 -1.99 -5.50 -4.35
CA GLU A 251 -0.57 -5.62 -4.00
C GLU A 251 0.31 -4.69 -4.82
N LEU A 252 0.06 -4.56 -6.12
CA LEU A 252 0.78 -3.60 -6.95
C LEU A 252 0.48 -2.14 -6.57
N ASN A 253 -0.73 -1.83 -6.14
CA ASN A 253 -1.06 -0.50 -5.63
C ASN A 253 -0.28 -0.18 -4.34
N LYS A 254 -0.11 -1.16 -3.43
CA LYS A 254 0.72 -1.00 -2.23
C LYS A 254 2.19 -0.79 -2.56
N GLN A 255 2.72 -1.56 -3.53
CA GLN A 255 4.09 -1.34 -4.01
C GLN A 255 4.25 0.06 -4.63
N ALA A 256 3.22 0.58 -5.31
CA ALA A 256 3.23 1.94 -5.86
C ALA A 256 3.17 3.02 -4.77
N GLU A 257 2.45 2.80 -3.67
CA GLU A 257 2.43 3.69 -2.51
C GLU A 257 3.80 3.71 -1.81
N ALA A 258 4.41 2.54 -1.57
CA ALA A 258 5.76 2.45 -1.04
C ALA A 258 6.79 3.13 -1.95
N ALA A 259 6.72 2.88 -3.27
CA ALA A 259 7.57 3.55 -4.25
C ALA A 259 7.37 5.08 -4.23
N THR A 260 6.15 5.56 -4.07
CA THR A 260 5.86 7.00 -3.96
C THR A 260 6.52 7.60 -2.73
N THR A 261 6.50 6.93 -1.58
CA THR A 261 7.17 7.38 -0.34
C THR A 261 8.69 7.52 -0.58
N VAL A 262 9.32 6.48 -1.14
CA VAL A 262 10.77 6.48 -1.42
C VAL A 262 11.13 7.56 -2.46
N ARG A 263 10.35 7.68 -3.54
CA ARG A 263 10.57 8.66 -4.59
C ARG A 263 10.46 10.10 -4.06
N ARG A 264 9.44 10.39 -3.27
CA ARG A 264 9.25 11.71 -2.65
C ARG A 264 10.37 12.05 -1.66
N GLU A 265 10.85 11.07 -0.90
CA GLU A 265 12.01 11.29 -0.01
C GLU A 265 13.29 11.59 -0.80
N PHE A 266 13.56 10.85 -1.90
CA PHE A 266 14.66 11.15 -2.82
C PHE A 266 14.54 12.57 -3.41
N LEU A 267 13.35 12.95 -3.87
CA LEU A 267 13.11 14.29 -4.40
C LEU A 267 13.43 15.35 -3.37
N ARG A 268 12.90 15.20 -2.16
CA ARG A 268 13.02 16.18 -1.09
C ARG A 268 14.44 16.31 -0.57
N THR A 269 15.14 15.19 -0.36
CA THR A 269 16.44 15.18 0.32
C THR A 269 17.62 15.26 -0.64
N THR A 270 17.49 14.74 -1.86
CA THR A 270 18.59 14.60 -2.80
C THR A 270 18.47 15.56 -3.98
N LEU A 271 17.34 15.61 -4.65
CA LEU A 271 17.21 16.40 -5.88
C LEU A 271 16.89 17.86 -5.60
N LEU A 272 15.85 18.13 -4.84
CA LEU A 272 15.35 19.50 -4.58
C LEU A 272 16.08 20.21 -3.43
N ALA A 273 16.85 19.49 -2.62
CA ALA A 273 17.75 20.08 -1.61
C ALA A 273 18.98 20.75 -2.22
N ARG A 274 19.30 20.48 -3.50
CA ARG A 274 20.49 21.02 -4.17
C ARG A 274 20.47 22.55 -4.23
N LYS A 275 21.64 23.16 -4.12
CA LYS A 275 21.82 24.61 -4.31
C LYS A 275 21.83 25.02 -5.79
N THR A 276 22.20 24.08 -6.68
CA THR A 276 22.28 24.26 -8.12
C THR A 276 21.52 23.15 -8.84
N PRO A 277 20.85 23.44 -9.97
CA PRO A 277 20.10 22.44 -10.69
C PRO A 277 21.02 21.41 -11.35
N PRO A 278 20.53 20.18 -11.60
CA PRO A 278 21.20 19.24 -12.50
C PRO A 278 21.42 19.85 -13.89
N LYS A 279 22.46 19.41 -14.59
CA LYS A 279 22.79 19.91 -15.93
C LYS A 279 21.66 19.70 -16.95
N THR A 280 20.88 18.63 -16.79
CA THR A 280 19.77 18.28 -17.68
C THR A 280 18.45 18.94 -17.29
N ALA A 281 18.36 19.61 -16.13
CA ALA A 281 17.11 20.16 -15.60
C ALA A 281 16.42 21.15 -16.54
N ALA A 282 17.17 22.10 -17.12
CA ALA A 282 16.60 23.10 -18.01
C ALA A 282 15.98 22.47 -19.27
N ALA A 283 16.66 21.50 -19.87
CA ALA A 283 16.17 20.76 -21.04
C ALA A 283 14.94 19.92 -20.68
N TYR A 284 14.96 19.26 -19.53
CA TYR A 284 13.82 18.49 -19.03
C TYR A 284 12.59 19.38 -18.83
N VAL A 285 12.72 20.49 -18.10
CA VAL A 285 11.63 21.45 -17.85
C VAL A 285 11.05 21.98 -19.16
N ALA A 286 11.90 22.45 -20.07
CA ALA A 286 11.49 23.02 -21.34
C ALA A 286 10.74 21.99 -22.21
N THR A 287 11.27 20.75 -22.31
CA THR A 287 10.67 19.68 -23.09
C THR A 287 9.32 19.24 -22.48
N THR A 288 9.27 19.10 -21.16
CA THR A 288 8.04 18.68 -20.45
C THR A 288 6.94 19.70 -20.65
N LEU A 289 7.20 20.99 -20.44
CA LEU A 289 6.20 22.05 -20.63
C LEU A 289 5.80 22.27 -22.10
N ALA A 290 6.72 22.07 -23.04
CA ALA A 290 6.40 22.12 -24.46
C ALA A 290 5.46 20.98 -24.89
N ARG A 291 5.64 19.79 -24.34
CA ARG A 291 4.78 18.62 -24.63
C ARG A 291 3.44 18.67 -23.88
N ASP A 292 3.44 19.30 -22.72
CA ASP A 292 2.27 19.38 -21.83
C ASP A 292 2.14 20.76 -21.18
N PRO A 293 1.66 21.76 -21.92
CA PRO A 293 1.55 23.12 -21.42
C PRO A 293 0.58 23.27 -20.21
N GLY A 294 -0.39 22.37 -20.07
CA GLY A 294 -1.35 22.35 -18.98
C GLY A 294 -0.83 21.70 -17.68
N LEU A 295 0.34 21.06 -17.71
CA LEU A 295 0.86 20.26 -16.59
C LEU A 295 0.84 21.01 -15.23
N ILE A 296 1.28 22.27 -15.19
CA ILE A 296 1.35 23.04 -13.95
C ILE A 296 -0.01 23.49 -13.40
N SER A 297 -1.07 23.26 -14.16
CA SER A 297 -2.46 23.55 -13.75
C SER A 297 -3.16 22.32 -13.15
N GLU A 298 -2.47 21.21 -12.95
CA GLU A 298 -3.01 20.02 -12.29
C GLU A 298 -3.51 20.36 -10.89
N TYR A 299 -4.68 19.84 -10.57
CA TYR A 299 -5.40 20.17 -9.32
C TYR A 299 -4.55 19.93 -8.06
N LYS A 300 -3.85 18.81 -7.99
CA LYS A 300 -3.01 18.42 -6.83
C LYS A 300 -1.55 18.91 -6.92
N ALA A 301 -1.18 19.62 -7.98
CA ALA A 301 0.22 20.06 -8.16
C ALA A 301 0.69 21.00 -7.04
N ALA A 302 -0.18 21.88 -6.56
CA ALA A 302 0.14 22.80 -5.47
C ALA A 302 0.35 22.09 -4.13
N GLU A 303 -0.46 21.07 -3.84
CA GLU A 303 -0.34 20.24 -2.65
C GLU A 303 0.98 19.46 -2.67
N SER A 304 1.26 18.74 -3.76
CA SER A 304 2.52 18.02 -3.96
C SER A 304 3.74 18.95 -3.85
N LEU A 305 3.65 20.18 -4.36
CA LEU A 305 4.70 21.18 -4.22
C LEU A 305 4.96 21.54 -2.75
N GLY A 306 3.88 21.75 -1.99
CA GLY A 306 3.94 22.04 -0.56
C GLY A 306 4.66 20.93 0.22
N GLU A 307 4.29 19.68 -0.03
CA GLU A 307 4.91 18.51 0.59
C GLU A 307 6.40 18.38 0.23
N LEU A 308 6.75 18.49 -1.05
CA LEU A 308 8.11 18.33 -1.52
C LEU A 308 9.06 19.43 -1.02
N LEU A 309 8.59 20.66 -0.87
CA LEU A 309 9.39 21.79 -0.39
C LEU A 309 9.24 22.06 1.12
N GLY A 310 8.36 21.31 1.80
CA GLY A 310 8.12 21.44 3.24
C GLY A 310 7.39 22.74 3.61
N PHE A 311 6.53 23.23 2.73
CA PHE A 311 5.69 24.41 2.99
C PHE A 311 4.60 24.06 4.00
N LYS A 312 4.31 25.00 4.90
CA LYS A 312 3.31 24.80 5.96
C LYS A 312 2.03 25.62 5.75
N GLY A 313 2.05 26.56 4.81
CA GLY A 313 0.94 27.45 4.55
C GLY A 313 -0.08 26.82 3.62
N TYR A 314 -1.31 27.32 3.69
CA TYR A 314 -2.42 26.88 2.85
C TYR A 314 -2.23 27.22 1.34
N TYR A 315 -1.31 28.13 1.02
CA TYR A 315 -1.04 28.58 -0.36
C TYR A 315 0.41 28.32 -0.78
N PRO A 316 0.78 27.09 -1.18
CA PRO A 316 2.15 26.74 -1.57
C PRO A 316 2.73 27.61 -2.69
N ALA A 317 1.92 28.03 -3.64
CA ALA A 317 2.35 28.92 -4.74
C ALA A 317 2.84 30.27 -4.23
N ARG A 318 2.25 30.83 -3.18
CA ARG A 318 2.69 32.07 -2.56
C ARG A 318 4.03 31.89 -1.84
N GLU A 319 4.18 30.82 -1.08
CA GLU A 319 5.44 30.50 -0.40
C GLU A 319 6.56 30.27 -1.41
N LEU A 320 6.27 29.58 -2.52
CA LEU A 320 7.23 29.42 -3.62
C LEU A 320 7.67 30.78 -4.17
N ALA A 321 6.75 31.71 -4.47
CA ALA A 321 7.07 33.03 -4.98
C ALA A 321 7.95 33.83 -4.01
N GLU A 322 7.69 33.75 -2.71
CA GLU A 322 8.50 34.38 -1.67
C GLU A 322 9.91 33.77 -1.56
N GLN A 323 10.04 32.44 -1.75
CA GLN A 323 11.34 31.77 -1.79
C GLN A 323 12.13 32.15 -3.05
N VAL A 324 11.48 32.16 -4.21
CA VAL A 324 12.11 32.56 -5.49
C VAL A 324 12.65 34.00 -5.41
N ALA A 325 11.88 34.91 -4.82
CA ALA A 325 12.32 36.30 -4.67
C ALA A 325 13.59 36.50 -3.84
N LYS A 326 13.91 35.54 -2.97
CA LYS A 326 15.10 35.53 -2.09
C LYS A 326 16.21 34.60 -2.58
N ALA A 327 15.95 33.81 -3.61
CA ALA A 327 16.86 32.77 -4.10
C ALA A 327 17.95 33.37 -5.00
N SER A 328 19.11 32.69 -5.03
CA SER A 328 20.06 32.87 -6.13
C SER A 328 19.48 32.38 -7.44
N GLU A 329 19.99 32.83 -8.58
CA GLU A 329 19.57 32.37 -9.90
C GLU A 329 19.61 30.83 -10.02
N ALA A 330 20.68 30.19 -9.57
CA ALA A 330 20.81 28.75 -9.58
C ALA A 330 19.73 28.05 -8.70
N ARG A 331 19.45 28.59 -7.51
CA ARG A 331 18.39 28.06 -6.64
C ARG A 331 17.00 28.31 -7.22
N ALA A 332 16.75 29.43 -7.86
CA ALA A 332 15.49 29.71 -8.55
C ALA A 332 15.23 28.68 -9.67
N GLN A 333 16.25 28.23 -10.38
CA GLN A 333 16.13 27.13 -11.37
C GLN A 333 15.79 25.79 -10.72
N VAL A 334 16.28 25.48 -9.50
CA VAL A 334 15.86 24.28 -8.74
C VAL A 334 14.40 24.41 -8.32
N LEU A 335 13.93 25.59 -7.93
CA LEU A 335 12.52 25.84 -7.57
C LEU A 335 11.61 25.74 -8.79
N LEU A 336 12.05 26.16 -9.98
CA LEU A 336 11.34 25.95 -11.23
C LEU A 336 11.23 24.45 -11.56
N LEU A 337 12.31 23.69 -11.38
CA LEU A 337 12.30 22.24 -11.52
C LEU A 337 11.30 21.59 -10.52
N ALA A 338 11.27 22.07 -9.28
CA ALA A 338 10.36 21.58 -8.26
C ALA A 338 8.88 21.76 -8.67
N LEU A 339 8.54 22.86 -9.30
CA LEU A 339 7.17 23.13 -9.79
C LEU A 339 6.75 22.08 -10.82
N VAL A 340 7.62 21.77 -11.79
CA VAL A 340 7.34 20.76 -12.83
C VAL A 340 7.29 19.34 -12.24
N ILE A 341 8.21 19.01 -11.32
CA ILE A 341 8.23 17.73 -10.65
C ILE A 341 6.97 17.53 -9.79
N ALA A 342 6.56 18.53 -9.03
CA ALA A 342 5.35 18.46 -8.21
C ALA A 342 4.10 18.18 -9.03
N ALA A 343 4.01 18.79 -10.22
CA ALA A 343 2.91 18.54 -11.14
C ALA A 343 2.97 17.11 -11.77
N GLN A 344 4.16 16.54 -11.98
CA GLN A 344 4.27 15.14 -12.39
C GLN A 344 3.92 14.20 -11.23
N GLU A 345 4.39 14.49 -10.01
CA GLU A 345 4.07 13.70 -8.82
C GLU A 345 2.57 13.65 -8.51
N SER A 346 1.83 14.73 -8.78
CA SER A 346 0.38 14.75 -8.58
C SER A 346 -0.39 13.76 -9.48
N ARG A 347 0.23 13.33 -10.59
CA ARG A 347 -0.30 12.31 -11.49
C ARG A 347 0.16 10.90 -11.17
N MET A 348 1.20 10.75 -10.36
CA MET A 348 1.76 9.45 -9.96
C MET A 348 0.96 8.86 -8.80
N VAL A 349 -0.31 8.56 -9.05
CA VAL A 349 -1.23 7.93 -8.12
C VAL A 349 -0.97 6.41 -8.02
N LYS A 350 -1.56 5.74 -7.04
CA LYS A 350 -1.31 4.32 -6.74
C LYS A 350 -1.51 3.36 -7.92
N ASP A 351 -2.36 3.70 -8.88
CA ASP A 351 -2.63 2.92 -10.10
C ASP A 351 -1.91 3.45 -11.36
N ALA A 352 -0.93 4.36 -11.19
CA ALA A 352 -0.15 4.92 -12.30
C ALA A 352 0.56 3.85 -13.15
N TRP A 353 0.92 2.71 -12.56
CA TRP A 353 1.50 1.56 -13.26
C TRP A 353 0.54 0.98 -14.32
N ARG A 354 -0.77 1.07 -14.09
CA ARG A 354 -1.83 0.61 -15.00
C ARG A 354 -2.26 1.71 -15.97
N SER A 355 -2.54 2.92 -15.46
CA SER A 355 -3.06 4.05 -16.24
C SER A 355 -2.00 4.74 -17.10
N LYS A 356 -0.72 4.60 -16.74
CA LYS A 356 0.45 5.20 -17.41
C LYS A 356 0.23 6.68 -17.71
N PRO A 357 0.30 7.56 -16.68
CA PRO A 357 0.08 8.98 -16.85
C PRO A 357 0.95 9.59 -17.94
N LYS A 358 0.45 10.62 -18.58
CA LYS A 358 1.16 11.30 -19.68
C LYS A 358 2.56 11.76 -19.24
N ASN A 359 3.59 11.40 -19.99
CA ASN A 359 5.01 11.66 -19.76
C ASN A 359 5.59 11.05 -18.48
N ALA A 360 4.91 10.08 -17.84
CA ALA A 360 5.43 9.43 -16.64
C ALA A 360 6.74 8.65 -16.91
N ASP A 361 6.88 8.03 -18.07
CA ASP A 361 8.09 7.37 -18.53
C ASP A 361 9.29 8.34 -18.62
N GLN A 362 9.07 9.51 -19.22
CA GLN A 362 10.09 10.56 -19.33
C GLN A 362 10.44 11.12 -17.94
N TYR A 363 9.45 11.27 -17.07
CA TYR A 363 9.66 11.73 -15.71
C TYR A 363 10.53 10.76 -14.91
N LEU A 364 10.18 9.49 -14.89
CA LEU A 364 10.94 8.45 -14.20
C LEU A 364 12.36 8.29 -14.79
N SER A 365 12.50 8.35 -16.11
CA SER A 365 13.82 8.34 -16.77
C SER A 365 14.70 9.52 -16.33
N PHE A 366 14.12 10.72 -16.20
CA PHE A 366 14.86 11.87 -15.67
C PHE A 366 15.30 11.64 -14.22
N LEU A 367 14.46 11.03 -13.37
CA LEU A 367 14.86 10.71 -11.99
C LEU A 367 16.00 9.69 -11.94
N MET A 368 15.96 8.64 -12.78
CA MET A 368 17.04 7.67 -12.91
C MET A 368 18.38 8.33 -13.24
N GLU A 369 18.38 9.26 -14.19
CA GLU A 369 19.58 10.06 -14.52
C GLU A 369 20.12 10.87 -13.33
N GLN A 370 19.25 11.20 -12.36
CA GLN A 370 19.63 11.90 -11.13
C GLN A 370 20.06 10.98 -9.99
N GLY A 371 20.00 9.66 -10.20
CA GLY A 371 20.43 8.64 -9.24
C GLY A 371 19.29 7.99 -8.46
N TYR A 372 18.03 8.17 -8.88
CA TYR A 372 16.89 7.42 -8.33
C TYR A 372 16.86 6.02 -8.92
N THR A 373 16.62 5.01 -8.10
CA THR A 373 16.37 3.63 -8.54
C THR A 373 14.87 3.38 -8.59
N LEU A 374 14.39 2.86 -9.71
CA LEU A 374 12.99 2.54 -9.87
C LEU A 374 12.59 1.33 -9.00
N ALA A 375 11.41 1.36 -8.44
CA ALA A 375 10.74 0.18 -7.93
C ALA A 375 10.20 -0.67 -9.10
N ALA A 376 10.01 -1.98 -8.90
CA ALA A 376 9.49 -2.88 -9.94
C ALA A 376 8.17 -2.39 -10.56
N VAL A 377 7.28 -1.81 -9.75
CA VAL A 377 6.01 -1.23 -10.21
C VAL A 377 6.22 0.02 -11.08
N GLU A 378 7.28 0.78 -10.89
CA GLU A 378 7.65 1.94 -11.72
C GLU A 378 8.31 1.50 -13.03
N GLU A 379 8.99 0.34 -13.02
CA GLU A 379 9.55 -0.27 -14.23
C GLU A 379 8.47 -0.71 -15.22
N ILE A 380 7.24 -1.01 -14.74
CA ILE A 380 6.07 -1.23 -15.62
C ILE A 380 5.73 0.05 -16.40
N ILE A 381 5.81 1.21 -15.76
CA ILE A 381 5.50 2.51 -16.39
C ILE A 381 6.51 2.81 -17.50
N THR A 382 7.80 2.55 -17.24
CA THR A 382 8.88 2.77 -18.20
C THR A 382 8.99 1.66 -19.25
N GLY A 383 8.26 0.56 -19.11
CA GLY A 383 8.26 -0.58 -20.01
C GLY A 383 9.46 -1.50 -19.86
N GLN A 384 10.22 -1.41 -18.75
CA GLN A 384 11.33 -2.30 -18.42
C GLN A 384 10.84 -3.65 -17.89
N LEU A 385 9.70 -3.67 -17.22
CA LEU A 385 8.99 -4.87 -16.79
C LEU A 385 7.55 -4.88 -17.30
N THR A 386 6.99 -6.06 -17.42
CA THR A 386 5.55 -6.27 -17.65
C THR A 386 4.85 -6.51 -16.31
N PHE A 387 3.53 -6.34 -16.31
CA PHE A 387 2.66 -6.63 -15.17
C PHE A 387 2.88 -8.03 -14.57
N ASP A 388 3.10 -9.03 -15.43
CA ASP A 388 3.22 -10.44 -15.02
C ASP A 388 4.60 -10.78 -14.44
N GLU A 389 5.61 -9.97 -14.71
CA GLU A 389 6.98 -10.19 -14.23
C GLU A 389 7.24 -9.62 -12.83
N VAL A 390 6.34 -8.76 -12.32
CA VAL A 390 6.49 -8.21 -10.97
C VAL A 390 6.12 -9.26 -9.93
N ALA A 391 7.06 -9.55 -9.03
CA ALA A 391 6.82 -10.47 -7.92
C ALA A 391 5.75 -9.92 -6.97
N ILE A 392 4.83 -10.80 -6.60
CA ILE A 392 3.84 -10.58 -5.55
C ILE A 392 4.25 -11.51 -4.42
N ASP A 393 4.62 -10.93 -3.28
CA ASP A 393 4.94 -11.71 -2.08
C ASP A 393 3.66 -12.05 -1.33
#